data_4721f8da27500943f44b20001c45e0a2
#
_entry.id   4721f8da27500943f44b20001c45e0a2
#
_cell.length_a   1.000
_cell.length_b   1.000
_cell.length_c   1.000
_cell.angle_alpha   90.00
_cell.angle_beta   90.00
_cell.angle_gamma   90.00
#
_symmetry.space_group_name_H-M   'P 1'
#
loop_
_entity.id
_entity.type
_entity.pdbx_description
1 polymer ?
#
loop_
_entity_poly.entity_id
_entity_poly.type
_entity_poly.pdbx_seq_one_letter_code
_entity_poly.pdbx_strand_id
1 'polypeptide(L)'
;MSEKLDKHILKNGMVLLGERMEGVGSAAFVLALPAGAALLPEGCGGAGNVITDWVFRGAGAMTSRQVVDALDGLGVQRNSAVDSSNTVFSGALEASNLAAAVTVYADVILRPKLEDGQFTLARELAMQELAALADDPRQKVMLDTREQFYPWPLGRSPMGSE
;
A
#
# COMPACT_ATOMS: atom_id res chain seq x y z
N MET A 1 -15.67 20.29 19.72
CA MET A 1 -14.32 19.73 19.98
C MET A 1 -13.40 20.35 18.92
N SER A 2 -12.32 21.02 19.32
CA SER A 2 -11.37 21.58 18.34
C SER A 2 -10.47 20.43 17.89
N GLU A 3 -10.63 20.00 16.65
CA GLU A 3 -9.70 19.06 15.99
C GLU A 3 -8.35 19.76 15.92
N LYS A 4 -7.36 19.20 16.60
CA LYS A 4 -5.99 19.71 16.58
C LYS A 4 -5.17 18.85 15.65
N LEU A 5 -5.04 19.28 14.40
CA LEU A 5 -4.18 18.68 13.40
C LEU A 5 -2.74 19.19 13.62
N ASP A 6 -1.85 18.29 13.97
CA ASP A 6 -0.41 18.56 14.06
C ASP A 6 0.26 18.25 12.70
N LYS A 7 1.02 19.24 12.17
CA LYS A 7 1.76 19.08 10.93
C LYS A 7 3.26 19.23 11.19
N HIS A 8 4.04 18.27 10.72
CA HIS A 8 5.49 18.29 10.77
C HIS A 8 6.09 18.00 9.41
N ILE A 9 7.10 18.77 8.99
CA ILE A 9 7.85 18.54 7.75
C ILE A 9 9.22 17.96 8.12
N LEU A 10 9.50 16.75 7.67
CA LEU A 10 10.78 16.08 7.89
C LEU A 10 11.87 16.68 7.00
N LYS A 11 13.15 16.46 7.37
CA LYS A 11 14.31 16.99 6.63
C LYS A 11 14.37 16.55 5.16
N ASN A 12 13.77 15.41 4.84
CA ASN A 12 13.68 14.87 3.46
C ASN A 12 12.47 15.40 2.68
N GLY A 13 11.70 16.34 3.23
CA GLY A 13 10.50 16.90 2.62
C GLY A 13 9.21 16.11 2.87
N MET A 14 9.26 14.95 3.49
CA MET A 14 8.06 14.19 3.84
C MET A 14 7.22 14.96 4.84
N VAL A 15 5.90 14.99 4.63
CA VAL A 15 4.95 15.65 5.51
C VAL A 15 4.28 14.61 6.40
N LEU A 16 4.41 14.80 7.70
CA LEU A 16 3.69 14.03 8.71
C LEU A 16 2.49 14.87 9.19
N LEU A 17 1.31 14.28 9.10
CA LEU A 17 0.08 14.81 9.68
C LEU A 17 -0.37 13.88 10.79
N GLY A 18 -0.74 14.45 11.92
CA GLY A 18 -1.23 13.68 13.06
C GLY A 18 -2.42 14.35 13.72
N GLU A 19 -3.40 13.55 14.10
CA GLU A 19 -4.53 13.98 14.89
C GLU A 19 -4.64 13.08 16.11
N ARG A 20 -4.69 13.69 17.29
CA ARG A 20 -4.89 12.98 18.55
C ARG A 20 -6.37 12.94 18.90
N MET A 21 -6.91 11.73 19.01
CA MET A 21 -8.29 11.48 19.43
C MET A 21 -8.29 11.06 20.91
N GLU A 22 -8.86 11.91 21.76
CA GLU A 22 -8.96 11.61 23.21
C GLU A 22 -9.96 10.49 23.45
N GLY A 23 -9.63 9.58 24.37
CA GLY A 23 -10.48 8.45 24.75
C GLY A 23 -10.47 7.27 23.78
N VAL A 24 -9.64 7.31 22.74
CA VAL A 24 -9.49 6.21 21.77
C VAL A 24 -8.19 5.46 22.05
N GLY A 25 -8.29 4.13 22.26
CA GLY A 25 -7.14 3.24 22.50
C GLY A 25 -6.53 2.66 21.22
N SER A 26 -7.14 2.90 20.05
CA SER A 26 -6.62 2.47 18.75
C SER A 26 -5.93 3.62 18.01
N ALA A 27 -5.07 3.27 17.08
CA ALA A 27 -4.45 4.20 16.13
C ALA A 27 -4.59 3.67 14.71
N ALA A 28 -4.59 4.57 13.74
CA ALA A 28 -4.47 4.24 12.34
C ALA A 28 -3.40 5.13 11.71
N PHE A 29 -2.74 4.61 10.68
CA PHE A 29 -1.78 5.37 9.89
C PHE A 29 -1.93 5.10 8.40
N VAL A 30 -1.52 6.05 7.60
CA VAL A 30 -1.46 5.96 6.14
C VAL A 30 -0.10 6.50 5.68
N LEU A 31 0.61 5.70 4.89
CA LEU A 31 1.84 6.09 4.20
C LEU A 31 1.51 6.18 2.72
N ALA A 32 1.50 7.39 2.17
CA ALA A 32 1.26 7.63 0.76
C ALA A 32 2.59 7.93 0.05
N LEU A 33 2.90 7.14 -0.96
CA LEU A 33 4.10 7.30 -1.79
C LEU A 33 3.69 7.79 -3.18
N PRO A 34 4.38 8.76 -3.78
CA PRO A 34 4.08 9.24 -5.13
C PRO A 34 4.58 8.24 -6.18
N ALA A 35 3.99 7.06 -6.21
CA ALA A 35 4.35 5.91 -7.05
C ALA A 35 3.08 5.20 -7.53
N GLY A 36 2.19 5.93 -8.20
CA GLY A 36 0.93 5.39 -8.70
C GLY A 36 1.01 4.77 -10.09
N ALA A 37 -0.08 4.16 -10.52
CA ALA A 37 -0.18 3.46 -11.81
C ALA A 37 0.16 4.34 -13.02
N ALA A 38 -0.12 5.64 -12.97
CA ALA A 38 0.20 6.58 -14.03
C ALA A 38 1.71 6.81 -14.24
N LEU A 39 2.53 6.50 -13.23
CA LEU A 39 3.99 6.66 -13.27
C LEU A 39 4.72 5.39 -13.74
N LEU A 40 4.01 4.27 -13.87
CA LEU A 40 4.61 3.03 -14.37
C LEU A 40 5.00 3.16 -15.85
N PRO A 41 6.09 2.53 -16.28
CA PRO A 41 6.45 2.45 -17.69
C PRO A 41 5.32 1.84 -18.53
N GLU A 42 5.32 2.13 -19.83
CA GLU A 42 4.43 1.48 -20.78
C GLU A 42 4.70 -0.04 -20.78
N GLY A 43 3.64 -0.85 -20.85
CA GLY A 43 3.73 -2.31 -20.77
C GLY A 43 3.85 -2.88 -19.35
N CYS A 44 3.98 -2.04 -18.31
CA CYS A 44 4.08 -2.48 -16.92
C CYS A 44 2.74 -2.30 -16.14
N GLY A 45 1.61 -2.41 -16.82
CA GLY A 45 0.30 -2.37 -16.15
C GLY A 45 0.20 -3.45 -15.05
N GLY A 46 -0.36 -3.09 -13.89
CA GLY A 46 -0.49 -4.00 -12.76
C GLY A 46 0.77 -4.22 -11.90
N ALA A 47 1.95 -3.76 -12.35
CA ALA A 47 3.18 -3.93 -11.57
C ALA A 47 3.10 -3.31 -10.17
N GLY A 48 2.31 -2.26 -9.99
CA GLY A 48 2.06 -1.67 -8.67
C GLY A 48 1.45 -2.66 -7.69
N ASN A 49 0.44 -3.43 -8.10
CA ASN A 49 -0.17 -4.45 -7.25
C ASN A 49 0.80 -5.58 -6.90
N VAL A 50 1.60 -6.02 -7.85
CA VAL A 50 2.66 -7.00 -7.58
C VAL A 50 3.65 -6.47 -6.54
N ILE A 51 4.09 -5.22 -6.70
CA ILE A 51 5.07 -4.58 -5.79
C ILE A 51 4.48 -4.43 -4.38
N THR A 52 3.22 -4.03 -4.24
CA THR A 52 2.58 -3.85 -2.92
C THR A 52 2.49 -5.12 -2.09
N ASP A 53 2.41 -6.28 -2.71
CA ASP A 53 2.53 -7.57 -2.02
C ASP A 53 4.01 -7.98 -1.85
N TRP A 54 4.82 -7.83 -2.90
CA TRP A 54 6.21 -8.30 -2.90
C TRP A 54 7.08 -7.63 -1.84
N VAL A 55 6.88 -6.34 -1.55
CA VAL A 55 7.65 -5.64 -0.50
C VAL A 55 7.45 -6.23 0.91
N PHE A 56 6.28 -6.84 1.19
CA PHE A 56 6.02 -7.53 2.46
C PHE A 56 6.62 -8.94 2.53
N ARG A 57 7.17 -9.46 1.43
CA ARG A 57 7.76 -10.81 1.38
C ARG A 57 9.21 -10.86 1.83
N GLY A 58 9.62 -9.91 2.66
CA GLY A 58 10.94 -9.81 3.32
C GLY A 58 11.45 -8.38 3.30
N ALA A 59 11.94 -7.90 4.45
CA ALA A 59 12.39 -6.52 4.62
C ALA A 59 13.48 -6.42 5.68
N GLY A 60 14.48 -5.57 5.44
CA GLY A 60 15.62 -5.43 6.34
C GLY A 60 16.31 -6.77 6.60
N ALA A 61 16.42 -7.19 7.84
CA ALA A 61 16.93 -8.50 8.23
C ALA A 61 15.85 -9.61 8.23
N MET A 62 14.56 -9.24 8.17
CA MET A 62 13.43 -10.16 8.32
C MET A 62 13.14 -10.93 7.04
N THR A 63 12.85 -12.21 7.18
CA THR A 63 12.23 -13.04 6.13
C THR A 63 10.76 -12.69 5.95
N SER A 64 10.11 -13.20 4.90
CA SER A 64 8.67 -13.04 4.66
C SER A 64 7.84 -13.42 5.89
N ARG A 65 8.10 -14.60 6.47
CA ARG A 65 7.40 -15.06 7.66
C ARG A 65 7.60 -14.13 8.86
N GLN A 66 8.82 -13.66 9.07
CA GLN A 66 9.13 -12.76 10.19
C GLN A 66 8.45 -11.39 10.05
N VAL A 67 8.28 -10.88 8.82
CA VAL A 67 7.51 -9.64 8.58
C VAL A 67 6.04 -9.85 8.96
N VAL A 68 5.44 -10.97 8.53
CA VAL A 68 4.06 -11.31 8.87
C VAL A 68 3.91 -11.49 10.38
N ASP A 69 4.74 -12.33 11.00
CA ASP A 69 4.70 -12.60 12.44
C ASP A 69 4.88 -11.32 13.28
N ALA A 70 5.73 -10.38 12.83
CA ALA A 70 5.94 -9.10 13.50
C ALA A 70 4.69 -8.20 13.42
N LEU A 71 4.06 -8.08 12.25
CA LEU A 71 2.85 -7.27 12.08
C LEU A 71 1.64 -7.88 12.78
N ASP A 72 1.48 -9.19 12.71
CA ASP A 72 0.40 -9.92 13.39
C ASP A 72 0.56 -9.87 14.91
N GLY A 73 1.79 -9.99 15.41
CA GLY A 73 2.09 -9.82 16.85
C GLY A 73 1.81 -8.41 17.38
N LEU A 74 1.82 -7.39 16.54
CA LEU A 74 1.42 -6.02 16.85
C LEU A 74 -0.08 -5.76 16.65
N GLY A 75 -0.84 -6.75 16.15
CA GLY A 75 -2.27 -6.64 15.86
C GLY A 75 -2.60 -5.68 14.71
N VAL A 76 -1.73 -5.54 13.72
CA VAL A 76 -1.91 -4.61 12.61
C VAL A 76 -2.92 -5.15 11.61
N GLN A 77 -4.06 -4.50 11.48
CA GLN A 77 -4.96 -4.67 10.33
C GLN A 77 -4.40 -3.85 9.16
N ARG A 78 -3.71 -4.52 8.26
CA ARG A 78 -2.99 -3.89 7.14
C ARG A 78 -3.82 -3.83 5.87
N ASN A 79 -3.59 -2.77 5.09
CA ASN A 79 -4.07 -2.66 3.73
C ASN A 79 -3.02 -1.97 2.85
N SER A 80 -2.98 -2.33 1.58
CA SER A 80 -2.18 -1.65 0.56
C SER A 80 -3.00 -1.49 -0.71
N ALA A 81 -2.82 -0.37 -1.39
CA ALA A 81 -3.53 -0.07 -2.63
C ALA A 81 -2.68 0.80 -3.55
N VAL A 82 -2.89 0.65 -4.84
CA VAL A 82 -2.32 1.52 -5.87
C VAL A 82 -3.44 2.29 -6.52
N ASP A 83 -3.32 3.61 -6.54
CA ASP A 83 -4.19 4.47 -7.34
C ASP A 83 -3.43 5.05 -8.55
N SER A 84 -3.98 6.05 -9.24
CA SER A 84 -3.28 6.66 -10.38
C SER A 84 -2.00 7.37 -9.98
N SER A 85 -1.97 8.03 -8.83
CA SER A 85 -0.90 8.95 -8.44
C SER A 85 -0.02 8.38 -7.35
N ASN A 86 -0.58 7.52 -6.50
CA ASN A 86 0.07 7.08 -5.28
C ASN A 86 -0.03 5.57 -5.09
N THR A 87 0.95 5.02 -4.40
CA THR A 87 0.86 3.75 -3.70
C THR A 87 0.67 4.04 -2.21
N VAL A 88 -0.33 3.42 -1.62
CA VAL A 88 -0.74 3.65 -0.23
C VAL A 88 -0.56 2.39 0.58
N PHE A 89 0.10 2.52 1.71
CA PHE A 89 0.17 1.48 2.74
C PHE A 89 -0.49 2.01 4.00
N SER A 90 -1.39 1.24 4.60
CA SER A 90 -2.10 1.66 5.79
C SER A 90 -2.20 0.54 6.82
N GLY A 91 -2.42 0.94 8.06
CA GLY A 91 -2.64 0.01 9.15
C GLY A 91 -3.49 0.61 10.25
N ALA A 92 -4.27 -0.25 10.91
CA ALA A 92 -5.01 0.06 12.12
C ALA A 92 -4.64 -0.94 13.20
N LEU A 93 -4.43 -0.47 14.44
CA LEU A 93 -3.88 -1.26 15.51
C LEU A 93 -4.13 -0.61 16.89
N GLU A 94 -3.71 -1.26 17.97
CA GLU A 94 -3.65 -0.64 19.28
C GLU A 94 -2.62 0.51 19.30
N ALA A 95 -2.98 1.65 19.88
CA ALA A 95 -2.16 2.87 19.85
C ALA A 95 -0.76 2.69 20.47
N SER A 96 -0.62 1.83 21.48
CA SER A 96 0.66 1.49 22.12
C SER A 96 1.68 0.87 21.15
N ASN A 97 1.21 0.18 20.10
CA ASN A 97 2.02 -0.53 19.12
C ASN A 97 2.38 0.31 17.87
N LEU A 98 1.85 1.54 17.76
CA LEU A 98 1.99 2.37 16.56
C LEU A 98 3.46 2.59 16.15
N ALA A 99 4.32 2.95 17.09
CA ALA A 99 5.73 3.23 16.81
C ALA A 99 6.48 1.99 16.28
N ALA A 100 6.20 0.82 16.88
CA ALA A 100 6.78 -0.45 16.43
C ALA A 100 6.29 -0.83 15.03
N ALA A 101 4.99 -0.70 14.77
CA ALA A 101 4.41 -0.98 13.45
C ALA A 101 4.99 -0.07 12.36
N VAL A 102 5.06 1.23 12.60
CA VAL A 102 5.66 2.19 11.64
C VAL A 102 7.13 1.86 11.37
N THR A 103 7.87 1.35 12.35
CA THR A 103 9.26 0.89 12.16
C THR A 103 9.33 -0.30 11.20
N VAL A 104 8.44 -1.29 11.35
CA VAL A 104 8.37 -2.43 10.40
C VAL A 104 7.99 -1.96 9.00
N TYR A 105 7.01 -1.04 8.87
CA TYR A 105 6.64 -0.48 7.58
C TYR A 105 7.77 0.34 6.93
N ALA A 106 8.57 1.04 7.72
CA ALA A 106 9.76 1.72 7.21
C ALA A 106 10.75 0.72 6.59
N ASP A 107 10.96 -0.44 7.21
CA ASP A 107 11.79 -1.49 6.63
C ASP A 107 11.19 -2.08 5.35
N VAL A 108 9.89 -2.35 5.36
CA VAL A 108 9.16 -2.85 4.18
C VAL A 108 9.29 -1.89 2.98
N ILE A 109 9.20 -0.59 3.21
CA ILE A 109 9.23 0.42 2.14
C ILE A 109 10.66 0.79 1.73
N LEU A 110 11.57 0.95 2.69
CA LEU A 110 12.92 1.47 2.42
C LEU A 110 13.94 0.37 2.15
N ARG A 111 13.71 -0.84 2.64
CA ARG A 111 14.66 -1.96 2.61
C ARG A 111 13.99 -3.29 2.25
N PRO A 112 13.07 -3.33 1.26
CA PRO A 112 12.48 -4.59 0.82
C PRO A 112 13.57 -5.50 0.24
N LYS A 113 13.47 -6.80 0.49
CA LYS A 113 14.43 -7.77 -0.07
C LYS A 113 14.21 -8.05 -1.54
N LEU A 114 12.97 -8.04 -2.00
CA LEU A 114 12.57 -8.31 -3.40
C LEU A 114 13.22 -9.59 -3.98
N GLU A 115 13.19 -10.67 -3.21
CA GLU A 115 13.77 -11.97 -3.63
C GLU A 115 13.01 -12.53 -4.84
N ASP A 116 13.73 -12.94 -5.89
CA ASP A 116 13.13 -13.45 -7.15
C ASP A 116 12.17 -14.62 -6.92
N GLY A 117 12.50 -15.52 -5.98
CA GLY A 117 11.63 -16.64 -5.62
C GLY A 117 10.27 -16.23 -5.03
N GLN A 118 10.16 -15.01 -4.50
CA GLN A 118 8.91 -14.46 -3.97
C GLN A 118 8.12 -13.67 -5.02
N PHE A 119 8.75 -13.25 -6.11
CA PHE A 119 8.11 -12.51 -7.19
C PHE A 119 6.98 -13.31 -7.86
N THR A 120 7.24 -14.57 -8.15
CA THR A 120 6.25 -15.45 -8.80
C THR A 120 4.97 -15.52 -7.98
N LEU A 121 5.09 -15.68 -6.66
CA LEU A 121 3.93 -15.74 -5.75
C LEU A 121 3.16 -14.41 -5.71
N ALA A 122 3.86 -13.27 -5.67
CA ALA A 122 3.25 -11.94 -5.69
C ALA A 122 2.51 -11.70 -7.02
N ARG A 123 3.11 -12.11 -8.14
CA ARG A 123 2.46 -12.02 -9.45
C ARG A 123 1.23 -12.90 -9.56
N GLU A 124 1.30 -14.15 -9.10
CA GLU A 124 0.17 -15.07 -9.10
C GLU A 124 -1.01 -14.52 -8.30
N LEU A 125 -0.76 -13.89 -7.14
CA LEU A 125 -1.80 -13.23 -6.35
C LEU A 125 -2.43 -12.08 -7.13
N ALA A 126 -1.64 -11.19 -7.73
CA ALA A 126 -2.15 -10.09 -8.54
C ALA A 126 -2.96 -10.57 -9.76
N MET A 127 -2.55 -11.68 -10.39
CA MET A 127 -3.31 -12.30 -11.48
C MET A 127 -4.65 -12.88 -11.01
N GLN A 128 -4.70 -13.46 -9.80
CA GLN A 128 -5.95 -13.95 -9.21
C GLN A 128 -6.90 -12.78 -8.89
N GLU A 129 -6.38 -11.67 -8.36
CA GLU A 129 -7.17 -10.46 -8.10
C GLU A 129 -7.72 -9.85 -9.41
N LEU A 130 -6.91 -9.83 -10.47
CA LEU A 130 -7.35 -9.38 -11.79
C LEU A 130 -8.46 -10.30 -12.36
N ALA A 131 -8.31 -11.61 -12.23
CA ALA A 131 -9.32 -12.57 -12.66
C ALA A 131 -10.64 -12.41 -11.88
N ALA A 132 -10.55 -12.17 -10.57
CA ALA A 132 -11.71 -11.94 -9.70
C ALA A 132 -12.51 -10.66 -10.08
N LEU A 133 -11.90 -9.71 -10.80
CA LEU A 133 -12.58 -8.52 -11.31
C LEU A 133 -13.76 -8.86 -12.24
N ALA A 134 -13.70 -9.99 -12.92
CA ALA A 134 -14.80 -10.46 -13.79
C ALA A 134 -16.09 -10.74 -12.99
N ASP A 135 -15.94 -11.11 -11.71
CA ASP A 135 -17.03 -11.42 -10.79
C ASP A 135 -17.48 -10.20 -9.97
N ASP A 136 -16.82 -9.04 -10.11
CA ASP A 136 -17.18 -7.77 -9.48
C ASP A 136 -17.56 -6.71 -10.53
N PRO A 137 -18.81 -6.69 -11.03
CA PRO A 137 -19.23 -5.74 -12.04
C PRO A 137 -19.19 -4.28 -11.55
N ARG A 138 -19.31 -4.03 -10.23
CA ARG A 138 -19.20 -2.69 -9.67
C ARG A 138 -17.77 -2.14 -9.79
N GLN A 139 -16.79 -2.92 -9.39
CA GLN A 139 -15.39 -2.53 -9.50
C GLN A 139 -14.99 -2.37 -10.97
N LYS A 140 -15.42 -3.30 -11.83
CA LYS A 140 -15.16 -3.23 -13.27
C LYS A 140 -15.71 -1.94 -13.90
N VAL A 141 -16.97 -1.58 -13.63
CA VAL A 141 -17.56 -0.33 -14.16
C VAL A 141 -16.79 0.90 -13.69
N MET A 142 -16.32 0.93 -12.46
CA MET A 142 -15.52 2.05 -11.95
C MET A 142 -14.18 2.18 -12.69
N LEU A 143 -13.50 1.06 -12.96
CA LEU A 143 -12.24 1.05 -13.72
C LEU A 143 -12.46 1.44 -15.17
N ASP A 144 -13.47 0.87 -15.85
CA ASP A 144 -13.80 1.17 -17.24
C ASP A 144 -14.20 2.65 -17.40
N THR A 145 -15.00 3.19 -16.48
CA THR A 145 -15.37 4.62 -16.45
C THR A 145 -14.14 5.51 -16.32
N ARG A 146 -13.22 5.15 -15.44
CA ARG A 146 -11.99 5.90 -15.26
C ARG A 146 -11.12 5.90 -16.50
N GLU A 147 -10.94 4.76 -17.15
CA GLU A 147 -10.17 4.62 -18.38
C GLU A 147 -10.74 5.45 -19.53
N GLN A 148 -12.06 5.52 -19.64
CA GLN A 148 -12.74 6.31 -20.65
C GLN A 148 -12.76 7.81 -20.36
N PHE A 149 -12.81 8.20 -19.08
CA PHE A 149 -12.92 9.60 -18.67
C PHE A 149 -11.58 10.33 -18.64
N TYR A 150 -10.52 9.67 -18.14
CA TYR A 150 -9.22 10.29 -18.00
C TYR A 150 -8.29 9.93 -19.16
N PRO A 151 -7.56 10.92 -19.72
CA PRO A 151 -6.55 10.63 -20.74
C PRO A 151 -5.41 9.79 -20.14
N TRP A 152 -4.70 9.07 -21.01
CA TRP A 152 -3.44 8.43 -20.68
C TRP A 152 -2.42 9.44 -20.09
N PRO A 153 -1.66 9.10 -19.01
CA PRO A 153 -1.66 7.81 -18.29
C PRO A 153 -2.61 7.74 -17.09
N LEU A 154 -3.39 8.78 -16.78
CA LEU A 154 -4.23 8.87 -15.58
C LEU A 154 -5.40 7.88 -15.59
N GLY A 155 -5.91 7.55 -16.78
CA GLY A 155 -6.96 6.55 -16.94
C GLY A 155 -6.50 5.10 -16.80
N ARG A 156 -5.18 4.85 -16.80
CA ARG A 156 -4.63 3.48 -16.69
C ARG A 156 -5.21 2.73 -15.49
N SER A 157 -5.65 1.50 -15.75
CA SER A 157 -6.06 0.60 -14.67
C SER A 157 -4.88 0.28 -13.75
N PRO A 158 -5.00 0.49 -12.44
CA PRO A 158 -3.96 0.08 -11.49
C PRO A 158 -3.82 -1.43 -11.38
N MET A 159 -4.85 -2.19 -11.74
CA MET A 159 -4.82 -3.66 -11.74
C MET A 159 -4.09 -4.24 -12.96
N GLY A 160 -3.85 -3.43 -13.99
CA GLY A 160 -3.24 -3.89 -15.23
C GLY A 160 -4.24 -4.56 -16.18
N SER A 161 -3.71 -5.37 -17.08
CA SER A 161 -4.44 -6.22 -18.02
C SER A 161 -3.73 -7.56 -18.13
N GLU A 162 -4.42 -8.56 -18.66
CA GLU A 162 -3.83 -9.87 -19.03
C GLU A 162 -2.70 -9.74 -20.05
#